data_e585735c748bf8b3e5a96a8c3f2dbf1f
#
_entry.id   e585735c748bf8b3e5a96a8c3f2dbf1f
#
_cell.length_a   1.000
_cell.length_b   1.000
_cell.length_c   1.000
_cell.angle_alpha   90.00
_cell.angle_beta   90.00
_cell.angle_gamma   90.00
#
_symmetry.space_group_name_H-M   'P 1'
#
loop_
_entity.id
_entity.type
_entity.pdbx_description
1 polymer ?
#
loop_
_entity_poly.entity_id
_entity_poly.type
_entity_poly.pdbx_seq_one_letter_code
_entity_poly.pdbx_strand_id
1 'polypeptide(L)'
;MSQQRIGTQCLHAGYTPGNGEPRNIPIVQSTTFRYATGEQMGALFDLEESGYFYTRLQNPTNDHVAAKICALEGGTAAMLTSSGQAASFYAIFNIVSCGEHVVCSSSIYGGTYNLFAVTMKRMGIDFTFVDPDCTEAELEAAFRPETRAVFGETIANPALTVLDFEKFARAAHAHGVPLIVDNTFATPVNCHPFEWGADIVTHSTTKYMDGHANAVGGAIVDSGRFDWTAHADKFPGLTTPDESYHGVTYTERFGLEGAYITKATAQLMRDFGAIPAPMNAYLLNVGLETLPLRMARHCENALAVARFLKGHPKVSWVRYPGLEGDPYYERAQKYLPNGTCGVVSFGVKGGREAASRLMAGLELASIATHVADAKTCVLHPASTTHRQMSDAELAAAGVAPDLVRFSVGIEDVDDILADLEKALEGA
;
A
#
# COMPACT_ATOMS: atom_id res chain seq x y z
N MET A 1 12.85 -23.16 13.83
CA MET A 1 11.54 -22.96 14.48
C MET A 1 10.49 -22.99 13.39
N SER A 2 9.35 -23.63 13.60
CA SER A 2 8.24 -23.57 12.64
C SER A 2 7.83 -22.10 12.46
N GLN A 3 7.60 -21.67 11.22
CA GLN A 3 7.19 -20.31 10.91
C GLN A 3 5.91 -19.97 11.72
N GLN A 4 5.95 -18.92 12.52
CA GLN A 4 4.82 -18.48 13.33
C GLN A 4 3.69 -18.02 12.41
N ARG A 5 2.43 -18.25 12.81
CA ARG A 5 1.25 -17.76 12.09
C ARG A 5 1.12 -16.25 12.19
N ILE A 6 0.45 -15.62 11.24
CA ILE A 6 0.32 -14.17 11.09
C ILE A 6 -0.09 -13.45 12.39
N GLY A 7 -1.08 -13.97 13.13
CA GLY A 7 -1.51 -13.37 14.39
C GLY A 7 -0.43 -13.35 15.47
N THR A 8 0.44 -14.35 15.52
CA THR A 8 1.59 -14.38 16.42
C THR A 8 2.69 -13.42 15.93
N GLN A 9 2.92 -13.36 14.62
CA GLN A 9 3.89 -12.43 14.03
C GLN A 9 3.50 -10.98 14.26
N CYS A 10 2.21 -10.62 14.18
CA CYS A 10 1.73 -9.26 14.50
C CYS A 10 2.11 -8.82 15.91
N LEU A 11 2.18 -9.74 16.86
CA LEU A 11 2.55 -9.46 18.25
C LEU A 11 4.06 -9.48 18.50
N HIS A 12 4.79 -10.39 17.86
CA HIS A 12 6.16 -10.74 18.26
C HIS A 12 7.26 -10.45 17.23
N ALA A 13 6.92 -10.26 15.94
CA ALA A 13 7.94 -9.98 14.94
C ALA A 13 8.54 -8.57 15.10
N GLY A 14 9.77 -8.40 14.61
CA GLY A 14 10.47 -7.13 14.52
C GLY A 14 11.20 -6.68 15.78
N TYR A 15 10.85 -7.18 16.98
CA TYR A 15 11.54 -6.84 18.22
C TYR A 15 11.60 -8.04 19.16
N THR A 16 12.80 -8.35 19.63
CA THR A 16 13.03 -9.37 20.67
C THR A 16 13.80 -8.72 21.81
N PRO A 17 13.15 -8.47 22.96
CA PRO A 17 13.83 -7.85 24.09
C PRO A 17 14.86 -8.79 24.71
N GLY A 18 16.02 -8.23 25.10
CA GLY A 18 17.03 -8.91 25.91
C GLY A 18 16.64 -8.96 27.39
N ASN A 19 17.52 -9.55 28.21
CA ASN A 19 17.29 -9.65 29.66
C ASN A 19 17.28 -8.26 30.31
N GLY A 20 16.17 -7.88 30.94
CA GLY A 20 15.99 -6.59 31.58
C GLY A 20 15.61 -5.44 30.63
N GLU A 21 15.46 -5.70 29.34
CA GLU A 21 14.99 -4.71 28.38
C GLU A 21 13.46 -4.55 28.38
N PRO A 22 12.96 -3.40 27.91
CA PRO A 22 11.51 -3.19 27.78
C PRO A 22 10.84 -4.27 26.94
N ARG A 23 9.70 -4.77 27.41
CA ARG A 23 8.91 -5.75 26.67
C ARG A 23 8.33 -5.20 25.37
N ASN A 24 7.98 -3.91 25.35
CA ASN A 24 7.49 -3.23 24.16
C ASN A 24 8.63 -2.48 23.48
N ILE A 25 8.50 -2.17 22.19
CA ILE A 25 9.53 -1.43 21.46
C ILE A 25 9.79 -0.08 22.12
N PRO A 26 11.06 0.32 22.35
CA PRO A 26 11.40 1.63 22.86
C PRO A 26 11.11 2.74 21.85
N ILE A 27 10.71 3.91 22.33
CA ILE A 27 10.58 5.12 21.49
C ILE A 27 11.90 5.88 21.58
N VAL A 28 12.71 5.81 20.52
CA VAL A 28 14.00 6.51 20.44
C VAL A 28 13.79 7.88 19.79
N GLN A 29 13.44 8.86 20.61
CA GLN A 29 13.19 10.23 20.19
C GLN A 29 14.49 11.03 20.18
N SER A 30 15.39 10.72 19.25
CA SER A 30 16.68 11.40 19.07
C SER A 30 16.92 11.70 17.59
N THR A 31 17.55 12.83 17.29
CA THR A 31 17.98 13.17 15.92
C THR A 31 19.29 12.51 15.56
N THR A 32 20.20 12.33 16.53
CA THR A 32 21.57 11.86 16.33
C THR A 32 21.97 10.86 17.41
N PHE A 33 23.03 10.14 17.14
CA PHE A 33 23.58 9.10 18.03
C PHE A 33 25.06 9.37 18.28
N ARG A 34 25.56 8.97 19.46
CA ARG A 34 26.95 9.20 19.90
C ARG A 34 27.80 7.97 19.64
N TYR A 35 28.99 8.20 19.10
CA TYR A 35 30.05 7.20 18.91
C TYR A 35 31.29 7.58 19.71
N ALA A 36 32.12 6.61 20.02
CA ALA A 36 33.35 6.81 20.78
C ALA A 36 34.46 7.44 19.93
N THR A 37 34.51 7.09 18.62
CA THR A 37 35.53 7.58 17.70
C THR A 37 34.93 8.04 16.37
N GLY A 38 35.67 8.86 15.62
CA GLY A 38 35.31 9.29 14.27
C GLY A 38 35.36 8.15 13.26
N GLU A 39 36.27 7.19 13.45
CA GLU A 39 36.42 6.03 12.59
C GLU A 39 35.19 5.14 12.63
N GLN A 40 34.61 4.88 13.80
CA GLN A 40 33.37 4.13 13.95
C GLN A 40 32.21 4.81 13.22
N MET A 41 32.12 6.15 13.33
CA MET A 41 31.07 6.90 12.61
C MET A 41 31.34 6.89 11.10
N GLY A 42 32.61 6.98 10.66
CA GLY A 42 33.00 6.91 9.25
C GLY A 42 32.56 5.60 8.61
N ALA A 43 32.80 4.47 9.26
CA ALA A 43 32.40 3.14 8.78
C ALA A 43 30.89 3.00 8.53
N LEU A 44 30.04 3.72 9.29
CA LEU A 44 28.59 3.77 9.02
C LEU A 44 28.27 4.57 7.74
N PHE A 45 28.96 5.71 7.52
CA PHE A 45 28.78 6.49 6.29
C PHE A 45 29.27 5.75 5.05
N ASP A 46 30.29 4.92 5.19
CA ASP A 46 30.83 4.08 4.12
C ASP A 46 30.03 2.77 3.96
N LEU A 47 28.95 2.61 4.69
CA LEU A 47 28.12 1.40 4.75
C LEU A 47 28.92 0.13 5.12
N GLU A 48 30.05 0.27 5.82
CA GLU A 48 30.91 -0.82 6.27
C GLU A 48 30.40 -1.50 7.54
N GLU A 49 29.73 -0.74 8.38
CA GLU A 49 29.08 -1.22 9.60
C GLU A 49 27.58 -0.88 9.60
N SER A 50 26.82 -1.61 10.39
CA SER A 50 25.41 -1.33 10.66
C SER A 50 25.28 -0.50 11.92
N GLY A 51 24.39 0.50 11.92
CA GLY A 51 24.12 1.33 13.10
C GLY A 51 23.36 2.59 12.76
N TYR A 52 23.15 3.42 13.80
CA TYR A 52 22.36 4.64 13.68
C TYR A 52 23.26 5.86 13.89
N PHE A 53 23.21 6.82 13.00
CA PHE A 53 23.93 8.08 13.16
C PHE A 53 23.01 9.31 13.05
N TYR A 54 21.96 9.21 12.25
CA TYR A 54 21.01 10.28 12.07
C TYR A 54 19.60 9.75 11.74
N THR A 55 18.59 10.17 12.50
CA THR A 55 17.22 9.63 12.41
C THR A 55 16.56 9.87 11.04
N ARG A 56 16.96 10.88 10.26
CA ARG A 56 16.45 11.06 8.91
C ARG A 56 16.66 9.84 8.01
N LEU A 57 17.73 9.07 8.22
CA LEU A 57 18.01 7.86 7.45
C LEU A 57 17.36 6.64 8.14
N GLN A 58 17.69 6.44 9.42
CA GLN A 58 17.26 5.27 10.19
C GLN A 58 17.07 5.62 11.65
N ASN A 59 16.14 4.91 12.30
CA ASN A 59 15.88 5.04 13.73
C ASN A 59 15.48 3.66 14.30
N PRO A 60 15.99 3.26 15.49
CA PRO A 60 15.70 1.94 16.06
C PRO A 60 14.21 1.62 16.16
N THR A 61 13.37 2.58 16.56
CA THR A 61 11.93 2.39 16.66
C THR A 61 11.31 2.08 15.28
N ASN A 62 11.70 2.86 14.28
CA ASN A 62 11.21 2.68 12.90
C ASN A 62 11.63 1.33 12.32
N ASP A 63 12.88 0.93 12.57
CA ASP A 63 13.43 -0.32 12.03
C ASP A 63 12.78 -1.55 12.66
N HIS A 64 12.43 -1.51 13.95
CA HIS A 64 11.65 -2.60 14.58
C HIS A 64 10.29 -2.77 13.92
N VAL A 65 9.62 -1.68 13.56
CA VAL A 65 8.30 -1.72 12.90
C VAL A 65 8.43 -2.12 11.44
N ALA A 66 9.47 -1.64 10.74
CA ALA A 66 9.79 -2.07 9.38
C ALA A 66 10.05 -3.58 9.33
N ALA A 67 10.86 -4.11 10.26
CA ALA A 67 11.13 -5.54 10.38
C ALA A 67 9.86 -6.36 10.69
N LYS A 68 8.92 -5.82 11.50
CA LYS A 68 7.62 -6.46 11.71
C LYS A 68 6.82 -6.55 10.42
N ILE A 69 6.66 -5.45 9.68
CA ILE A 69 5.92 -5.44 8.40
C ILE A 69 6.60 -6.35 7.37
N CYS A 70 7.94 -6.34 7.33
CA CYS A 70 8.73 -7.27 6.50
C CYS A 70 8.37 -8.73 6.78
N ALA A 71 8.35 -9.12 8.04
CA ALA A 71 7.99 -10.48 8.45
C ALA A 71 6.53 -10.83 8.12
N LEU A 72 5.61 -9.87 8.27
CA LEU A 72 4.20 -10.06 7.95
C LEU A 72 3.96 -10.28 6.45
N GLU A 73 4.68 -9.58 5.59
CA GLU A 73 4.59 -9.76 4.13
C GLU A 73 5.42 -10.96 3.62
N GLY A 74 6.35 -11.48 4.44
CA GLY A 74 7.27 -12.54 4.03
C GLY A 74 8.41 -12.06 3.13
N GLY A 75 8.81 -10.79 3.30
CA GLY A 75 9.94 -10.17 2.61
C GLY A 75 11.28 -10.42 3.28
N THR A 76 12.35 -9.88 2.69
CA THR A 76 13.73 -9.97 3.19
C THR A 76 14.21 -8.65 3.80
N ALA A 77 13.72 -7.52 3.27
CA ALA A 77 14.05 -6.19 3.75
C ALA A 77 12.85 -5.24 3.65
N ALA A 78 12.78 -4.26 4.52
CA ALA A 78 11.73 -3.24 4.51
C ALA A 78 12.20 -1.90 5.06
N MET A 79 11.49 -0.83 4.70
CA MET A 79 11.66 0.50 5.27
C MET A 79 10.31 1.17 5.50
N LEU A 80 10.23 2.05 6.51
CA LEU A 80 9.08 2.93 6.71
C LEU A 80 9.28 4.24 5.96
N THR A 81 8.17 4.83 5.53
CA THR A 81 8.12 6.18 4.95
C THR A 81 7.07 7.04 5.64
N SER A 82 7.15 8.36 5.49
CA SER A 82 6.23 9.30 6.14
C SER A 82 4.79 9.26 5.60
N SER A 83 4.56 8.58 4.49
CA SER A 83 3.23 8.40 3.88
C SER A 83 3.25 7.27 2.84
N GLY A 84 2.07 6.74 2.49
CA GLY A 84 1.92 5.82 1.37
C GLY A 84 2.35 6.42 0.03
N GLN A 85 2.13 7.72 -0.17
CA GLN A 85 2.61 8.42 -1.38
C GLN A 85 4.15 8.45 -1.47
N ALA A 86 4.82 8.64 -0.34
CA ALA A 86 6.28 8.54 -0.29
C ALA A 86 6.75 7.10 -0.56
N ALA A 87 6.01 6.09 -0.07
CA ALA A 87 6.31 4.69 -0.38
C ALA A 87 6.19 4.40 -1.88
N SER A 88 5.08 4.80 -2.52
CA SER A 88 4.89 4.61 -3.97
C SER A 88 5.92 5.38 -4.79
N PHE A 89 6.25 6.63 -4.39
CA PHE A 89 7.29 7.44 -5.03
C PHE A 89 8.66 6.78 -4.92
N TYR A 90 9.07 6.39 -3.72
CA TYR A 90 10.39 5.77 -3.51
C TYR A 90 10.50 4.42 -4.20
N ALA A 91 9.44 3.61 -4.17
CA ALA A 91 9.45 2.31 -4.82
C ALA A 91 9.72 2.41 -6.33
N ILE A 92 9.16 3.41 -7.00
CA ILE A 92 9.42 3.65 -8.42
C ILE A 92 10.78 4.37 -8.61
N PHE A 93 10.98 5.51 -7.93
CA PHE A 93 12.14 6.38 -8.17
C PHE A 93 13.49 5.73 -7.80
N ASN A 94 13.45 4.67 -6.98
CA ASN A 94 14.64 3.88 -6.64
C ASN A 94 15.27 3.16 -7.84
N ILE A 95 14.46 2.82 -8.84
CA ILE A 95 14.86 1.98 -9.99
C ILE A 95 14.47 2.57 -11.34
N VAL A 96 13.76 3.69 -11.37
CA VAL A 96 13.29 4.35 -12.59
C VAL A 96 13.84 5.77 -12.64
N SER A 97 14.52 6.11 -13.73
CA SER A 97 15.18 7.39 -13.95
C SER A 97 14.46 8.22 -15.02
N CYS A 98 14.91 9.47 -15.20
CA CYS A 98 14.46 10.33 -16.29
C CYS A 98 14.67 9.67 -17.66
N GLY A 99 13.66 9.70 -18.52
CA GLY A 99 13.63 9.04 -19.83
C GLY A 99 13.14 7.60 -19.79
N GLU A 100 12.86 7.04 -18.61
CA GLU A 100 12.39 5.68 -18.45
C GLU A 100 10.88 5.60 -18.25
N HIS A 101 10.36 4.38 -18.20
CA HIS A 101 8.94 4.10 -18.33
C HIS A 101 8.45 3.06 -17.32
N VAL A 102 7.18 3.17 -16.92
CA VAL A 102 6.47 2.23 -16.05
C VAL A 102 5.13 1.84 -16.68
N VAL A 103 4.80 0.56 -16.68
CA VAL A 103 3.44 0.06 -16.97
C VAL A 103 2.65 0.05 -15.68
N CYS A 104 1.46 0.63 -15.67
CA CYS A 104 0.67 0.79 -14.45
C CYS A 104 -0.78 0.37 -14.70
N SER A 105 -1.39 -0.36 -13.75
CA SER A 105 -2.85 -0.54 -13.76
C SER A 105 -3.53 0.83 -13.69
N SER A 106 -4.57 1.05 -14.50
CA SER A 106 -5.37 2.29 -14.45
C SER A 106 -6.27 2.36 -13.21
N SER A 107 -6.62 1.20 -12.65
CA SER A 107 -7.37 1.09 -11.40
C SER A 107 -6.42 1.11 -10.21
N ILE A 108 -6.09 2.31 -9.75
CA ILE A 108 -5.27 2.59 -8.56
C ILE A 108 -5.84 3.79 -7.81
N TYR A 109 -5.36 4.02 -6.60
CA TYR A 109 -5.72 5.19 -5.81
C TYR A 109 -5.49 6.49 -6.59
N GLY A 110 -6.48 7.39 -6.62
CA GLY A 110 -6.44 8.63 -7.41
C GLY A 110 -5.24 9.53 -7.09
N GLY A 111 -4.75 9.53 -5.85
CA GLY A 111 -3.52 10.25 -5.46
C GLY A 111 -2.28 9.64 -6.12
N THR A 112 -2.18 8.32 -6.19
CA THR A 112 -1.08 7.61 -6.85
C THR A 112 -1.16 7.80 -8.37
N TYR A 113 -2.37 7.76 -8.95
CA TYR A 113 -2.57 8.08 -10.37
C TYR A 113 -2.05 9.48 -10.69
N ASN A 114 -2.42 10.49 -9.91
CA ASN A 114 -1.93 11.86 -10.11
C ASN A 114 -0.42 12.01 -9.89
N LEU A 115 0.15 11.29 -8.90
CA LEU A 115 1.60 11.24 -8.69
C LEU A 115 2.31 10.77 -9.97
N PHE A 116 1.84 9.71 -10.57
CA PHE A 116 2.43 9.08 -11.75
C PHE A 116 2.16 9.88 -13.03
N ALA A 117 0.89 10.16 -13.31
CA ALA A 117 0.48 10.80 -14.57
C ALA A 117 0.93 12.27 -14.69
N VAL A 118 1.12 12.97 -13.56
CA VAL A 118 1.40 14.42 -13.57
C VAL A 118 2.75 14.73 -12.92
N THR A 119 2.96 14.32 -11.68
CA THR A 119 4.13 14.77 -10.91
C THR A 119 5.42 14.11 -11.40
N MET A 120 5.44 12.78 -11.52
CA MET A 120 6.64 12.04 -11.97
C MET A 120 6.88 12.24 -13.46
N LYS A 121 5.84 12.50 -14.25
CA LYS A 121 6.01 12.91 -15.67
C LYS A 121 6.84 14.19 -15.80
N ARG A 122 6.70 15.16 -14.87
CA ARG A 122 7.56 16.37 -14.83
C ARG A 122 9.01 16.04 -14.48
N MET A 123 9.27 14.89 -13.88
CA MET A 123 10.62 14.38 -13.61
C MET A 123 11.16 13.56 -14.78
N GLY A 124 10.43 13.50 -15.90
CA GLY A 124 10.81 12.78 -17.12
C GLY A 124 10.56 11.27 -17.07
N ILE A 125 9.73 10.79 -16.15
CA ILE A 125 9.32 9.38 -16.09
C ILE A 125 7.96 9.23 -16.74
N ASP A 126 7.86 8.36 -17.75
CA ASP A 126 6.63 8.09 -18.48
C ASP A 126 5.87 6.90 -17.88
N PHE A 127 4.53 6.97 -17.99
CA PHE A 127 3.64 5.90 -17.54
C PHE A 127 2.65 5.53 -18.65
N THR A 128 2.48 4.21 -18.86
CA THR A 128 1.35 3.68 -19.64
C THR A 128 0.37 3.01 -18.70
N PHE A 129 -0.85 3.54 -18.66
CA PHE A 129 -1.94 2.98 -17.85
C PHE A 129 -2.71 1.96 -18.68
N VAL A 130 -2.89 0.76 -18.12
CA VAL A 130 -3.65 -0.34 -18.74
C VAL A 130 -4.83 -0.72 -17.86
N ASP A 131 -5.93 -1.15 -18.49
CA ASP A 131 -7.07 -1.69 -17.76
C ASP A 131 -6.63 -2.95 -16.97
N PRO A 132 -6.98 -3.12 -15.67
CA PRO A 132 -6.63 -4.33 -14.93
C PRO A 132 -7.18 -5.60 -15.55
N ASP A 133 -8.26 -5.50 -16.32
CA ASP A 133 -8.88 -6.61 -17.05
C ASP A 133 -8.45 -6.69 -18.52
N CYS A 134 -7.46 -5.89 -18.95
CA CYS A 134 -6.90 -5.96 -20.31
C CYS A 134 -6.45 -7.38 -20.66
N THR A 135 -6.50 -7.69 -21.95
CA THR A 135 -5.97 -8.94 -22.49
C THR A 135 -4.44 -9.01 -22.34
N GLU A 136 -3.85 -10.21 -22.40
CA GLU A 136 -2.40 -10.36 -22.40
C GLU A 136 -1.74 -9.58 -23.55
N ALA A 137 -2.35 -9.54 -24.71
CA ALA A 137 -1.84 -8.80 -25.86
C ALA A 137 -1.84 -7.26 -25.66
N GLU A 138 -2.88 -6.73 -25.00
CA GLU A 138 -2.94 -5.32 -24.64
C GLU A 138 -1.93 -4.96 -23.57
N LEU A 139 -1.73 -5.83 -22.57
CA LEU A 139 -0.71 -5.67 -21.55
C LEU A 139 0.70 -5.70 -22.17
N GLU A 140 0.96 -6.66 -23.04
CA GLU A 140 2.23 -6.79 -23.74
C GLU A 140 2.55 -5.55 -24.61
N ALA A 141 1.56 -5.01 -25.30
CA ALA A 141 1.71 -3.81 -26.14
C ALA A 141 2.03 -2.53 -25.32
N ALA A 142 1.83 -2.55 -24.01
CA ALA A 142 2.17 -1.41 -23.15
C ALA A 142 3.67 -1.33 -22.81
N PHE A 143 4.42 -2.40 -22.98
CA PHE A 143 5.86 -2.41 -22.68
C PHE A 143 6.68 -1.72 -23.75
N ARG A 144 7.77 -1.08 -23.31
CA ARG A 144 8.75 -0.37 -24.13
C ARG A 144 10.17 -0.80 -23.72
N PRO A 145 11.20 -0.58 -24.54
CA PRO A 145 12.59 -0.84 -24.14
C PRO A 145 13.00 -0.12 -22.84
N GLU A 146 12.43 1.05 -22.61
CA GLU A 146 12.66 1.89 -21.42
C GLU A 146 11.85 1.46 -20.19
N THR A 147 10.96 0.45 -20.29
CA THR A 147 10.19 -0.01 -19.15
C THR A 147 11.10 -0.60 -18.07
N ARG A 148 10.88 -0.15 -16.82
CA ARG A 148 11.65 -0.55 -15.63
C ARG A 148 10.83 -1.18 -14.53
N ALA A 149 9.52 -0.99 -14.54
CA ALA A 149 8.63 -1.58 -13.52
C ALA A 149 7.21 -1.74 -14.06
N VAL A 150 6.46 -2.62 -13.39
CA VAL A 150 5.01 -2.71 -13.47
C VAL A 150 4.44 -2.37 -12.10
N PHE A 151 3.34 -1.59 -12.05
CA PHE A 151 2.70 -1.19 -10.80
C PHE A 151 1.19 -1.51 -10.81
N GLY A 152 0.68 -2.00 -9.67
CA GLY A 152 -0.75 -2.23 -9.46
C GLY A 152 -1.15 -2.18 -7.99
N GLU A 153 -2.45 -2.24 -7.72
CA GLU A 153 -3.00 -2.38 -6.35
C GLU A 153 -3.70 -3.72 -6.20
N THR A 154 -3.50 -4.40 -5.08
CA THR A 154 -4.18 -5.66 -4.76
C THR A 154 -5.70 -5.53 -4.88
N ILE A 155 -6.26 -4.50 -4.24
CA ILE A 155 -7.66 -4.10 -4.34
C ILE A 155 -7.69 -2.59 -4.56
N ALA A 156 -8.18 -2.16 -5.71
CA ALA A 156 -8.14 -0.75 -6.10
C ALA A 156 -9.18 0.11 -5.36
N ASN A 157 -8.81 1.36 -5.06
CA ASN A 157 -9.68 2.34 -4.42
C ASN A 157 -10.08 3.45 -5.42
N PRO A 158 -11.38 3.71 -5.67
CA PRO A 158 -12.57 3.13 -5.03
C PRO A 158 -13.24 2.00 -5.84
N ALA A 159 -12.68 1.61 -6.98
CA ALA A 159 -13.32 0.70 -7.93
C ALA A 159 -13.46 -0.74 -7.39
N LEU A 160 -12.65 -1.12 -6.40
CA LEU A 160 -12.59 -2.45 -5.78
C LEU A 160 -12.30 -3.58 -6.79
N THR A 161 -11.60 -3.25 -7.88
CA THR A 161 -11.06 -4.26 -8.79
C THR A 161 -9.94 -5.03 -8.09
N VAL A 162 -9.85 -6.33 -8.32
CA VAL A 162 -8.77 -7.18 -7.79
C VAL A 162 -7.76 -7.43 -8.90
N LEU A 163 -6.49 -7.14 -8.65
CA LEU A 163 -5.41 -7.35 -9.62
C LEU A 163 -5.26 -8.82 -9.99
N ASP A 164 -5.05 -9.12 -11.26
CA ASP A 164 -4.62 -10.44 -11.71
C ASP A 164 -3.10 -10.54 -11.57
N PHE A 165 -2.64 -10.94 -10.38
CA PHE A 165 -1.22 -11.00 -10.06
C PHE A 165 -0.42 -11.82 -11.05
N GLU A 166 -0.88 -13.04 -11.38
CA GLU A 166 -0.13 -13.95 -12.24
C GLU A 166 0.02 -13.40 -13.67
N LYS A 167 -1.02 -12.72 -14.19
CA LYS A 167 -0.96 -12.07 -15.50
C LYS A 167 0.07 -10.96 -15.50
N PHE A 168 0.00 -10.05 -14.52
CA PHE A 168 0.90 -8.91 -14.44
C PHE A 168 2.34 -9.32 -14.09
N ALA A 169 2.54 -10.27 -13.18
CA ALA A 169 3.86 -10.79 -12.82
C ALA A 169 4.53 -11.49 -14.02
N ARG A 170 3.80 -12.35 -14.72
CA ARG A 170 4.32 -13.05 -15.91
C ARG A 170 4.77 -12.05 -16.99
N ALA A 171 3.97 -11.02 -17.28
CA ALA A 171 4.34 -9.99 -18.24
C ALA A 171 5.55 -9.19 -17.76
N ALA A 172 5.58 -8.74 -16.51
CA ALA A 172 6.71 -8.00 -15.93
C ALA A 172 8.01 -8.81 -16.03
N HIS A 173 8.00 -10.06 -15.58
CA HIS A 173 9.18 -10.91 -15.57
C HIS A 173 9.64 -11.29 -17.00
N ALA A 174 8.72 -11.49 -17.95
CA ALA A 174 9.07 -11.72 -19.34
C ALA A 174 9.86 -10.56 -19.95
N HIS A 175 9.59 -9.34 -19.48
CA HIS A 175 10.34 -8.13 -19.84
C HIS A 175 11.52 -7.83 -18.90
N GLY A 176 11.85 -8.70 -17.95
CA GLY A 176 12.95 -8.50 -17.01
C GLY A 176 12.79 -7.27 -16.14
N VAL A 177 11.58 -6.98 -15.67
CA VAL A 177 11.27 -5.87 -14.75
C VAL A 177 10.42 -6.36 -13.58
N PRO A 178 10.53 -5.73 -12.39
CA PRO A 178 9.77 -6.14 -11.21
C PRO A 178 8.31 -5.73 -11.29
N LEU A 179 7.44 -6.53 -10.62
CA LEU A 179 6.07 -6.15 -10.29
C LEU A 179 6.04 -5.53 -8.89
N ILE A 180 5.59 -4.28 -8.79
CA ILE A 180 5.39 -3.52 -7.56
C ILE A 180 3.89 -3.47 -7.27
N VAL A 181 3.48 -3.86 -6.06
CA VAL A 181 2.07 -3.93 -5.69
C VAL A 181 1.78 -3.14 -4.41
N ASP A 182 0.81 -2.24 -4.47
CA ASP A 182 0.25 -1.62 -3.27
C ASP A 182 -0.76 -2.59 -2.63
N ASN A 183 -0.41 -3.10 -1.44
CA ASN A 183 -1.20 -4.07 -0.69
C ASN A 183 -1.99 -3.43 0.47
N THR A 184 -2.25 -2.12 0.40
CA THR A 184 -2.86 -1.33 1.48
C THR A 184 -4.22 -1.87 1.93
N PHE A 185 -5.13 -2.21 1.00
CA PHE A 185 -6.49 -2.62 1.36
C PHE A 185 -6.59 -4.06 1.82
N ALA A 186 -5.83 -4.95 1.24
CA ALA A 186 -5.83 -6.35 1.66
C ALA A 186 -5.04 -6.56 2.96
N THR A 187 -3.95 -5.83 3.14
CA THR A 187 -2.95 -6.04 4.19
C THR A 187 -2.30 -7.43 4.12
N PRO A 188 -1.18 -7.69 4.78
CA PRO A 188 -0.59 -9.03 4.80
C PRO A 188 -1.47 -10.08 5.51
N VAL A 189 -2.55 -9.66 6.17
CA VAL A 189 -3.50 -10.61 6.78
C VAL A 189 -4.34 -11.32 5.72
N ASN A 190 -4.75 -10.61 4.68
CA ASN A 190 -5.67 -11.14 3.67
C ASN A 190 -4.98 -11.51 2.35
N CYS A 191 -3.82 -10.92 2.04
CA CYS A 191 -3.07 -11.21 0.83
C CYS A 191 -1.57 -11.16 1.06
N HIS A 192 -0.84 -12.12 0.49
CA HIS A 192 0.62 -12.14 0.40
C HIS A 192 1.03 -12.00 -1.09
N PRO A 193 1.22 -10.80 -1.62
CA PRO A 193 1.52 -10.59 -3.04
C PRO A 193 2.76 -11.32 -3.54
N PHE A 194 3.75 -11.54 -2.67
CA PHE A 194 4.97 -12.31 -3.01
C PHE A 194 4.71 -13.78 -3.37
N GLU A 195 3.62 -14.38 -2.88
CA GLU A 195 3.23 -15.74 -3.25
C GLU A 195 2.70 -15.80 -4.69
N TRP A 196 2.29 -14.65 -5.25
CA TRP A 196 1.68 -14.53 -6.56
C TRP A 196 2.56 -13.81 -7.59
N GLY A 197 3.85 -13.62 -7.25
CA GLY A 197 4.86 -13.10 -8.17
C GLY A 197 5.11 -11.60 -8.09
N ALA A 198 4.59 -10.89 -7.09
CA ALA A 198 5.07 -9.54 -6.80
C ALA A 198 6.51 -9.58 -6.28
N ASP A 199 7.29 -8.56 -6.60
CA ASP A 199 8.69 -8.42 -6.18
C ASP A 199 8.85 -7.40 -5.07
N ILE A 200 8.11 -6.30 -5.16
CA ILE A 200 8.09 -5.21 -4.19
C ILE A 200 6.64 -4.96 -3.75
N VAL A 201 6.44 -4.77 -2.46
CA VAL A 201 5.13 -4.39 -1.90
C VAL A 201 5.23 -3.00 -1.26
N THR A 202 4.23 -2.17 -1.53
CA THR A 202 4.06 -0.87 -0.86
C THR A 202 2.81 -0.86 0.01
N HIS A 203 2.81 -0.01 1.03
CA HIS A 203 1.65 0.22 1.87
C HIS A 203 1.48 1.70 2.21
N SER A 204 0.26 2.17 2.24
CA SER A 204 -0.14 3.28 3.09
C SER A 204 -0.47 2.72 4.47
N THR A 205 0.49 2.76 5.40
CA THR A 205 0.28 2.26 6.78
C THR A 205 -0.74 3.11 7.54
N THR A 206 -1.08 4.29 7.03
CA THR A 206 -2.15 5.20 7.48
C THR A 206 -3.51 4.49 7.60
N LYS A 207 -3.72 3.39 6.85
CA LYS A 207 -5.00 2.71 6.68
C LYS A 207 -5.16 1.59 7.71
N TYR A 208 -5.58 0.39 7.32
CA TYR A 208 -5.82 -0.71 8.26
C TYR A 208 -4.65 -1.04 9.19
N MET A 209 -3.39 -0.84 8.77
CA MET A 209 -2.25 -1.14 9.62
C MET A 209 -2.23 -0.29 10.88
N ASP A 210 -2.42 1.02 10.76
CA ASP A 210 -2.66 1.94 11.90
C ASP A 210 -4.06 1.69 12.47
N GLY A 211 -5.09 1.77 11.62
CA GLY A 211 -6.48 1.43 11.89
C GLY A 211 -7.25 2.37 12.82
N HIS A 212 -6.65 3.48 13.25
CA HIS A 212 -7.19 4.41 14.24
C HIS A 212 -7.18 5.87 13.79
N ALA A 213 -6.80 6.14 12.53
CA ALA A 213 -6.70 7.49 11.94
C ALA A 213 -5.78 8.44 12.73
N ASN A 214 -4.76 7.92 13.41
CA ASN A 214 -3.90 8.70 14.30
C ASN A 214 -2.48 8.93 13.75
N ALA A 215 -2.01 8.10 12.80
CA ALA A 215 -0.67 8.21 12.24
C ALA A 215 -0.67 8.07 10.71
N VAL A 216 -0.14 9.08 10.02
CA VAL A 216 0.16 8.99 8.58
C VAL A 216 1.51 8.28 8.42
N GLY A 217 1.56 7.29 7.52
CA GLY A 217 2.79 6.55 7.25
C GLY A 217 2.69 5.70 5.98
N GLY A 218 3.81 5.11 5.61
CA GLY A 218 3.94 4.14 4.53
C GLY A 218 5.03 3.12 4.83
N ALA A 219 5.08 2.08 4.03
CA ALA A 219 6.13 1.07 4.08
C ALA A 219 6.43 0.55 2.67
N ILE A 220 7.67 0.12 2.48
CA ILE A 220 8.12 -0.62 1.30
C ILE A 220 8.74 -1.91 1.79
N VAL A 221 8.40 -3.03 1.16
CA VAL A 221 8.93 -4.35 1.46
C VAL A 221 9.47 -4.96 0.18
N ASP A 222 10.70 -5.49 0.24
CA ASP A 222 11.34 -6.22 -0.84
C ASP A 222 11.25 -7.71 -0.58
N SER A 223 10.87 -8.47 -1.61
CA SER A 223 10.88 -9.94 -1.57
C SER A 223 12.29 -10.52 -1.54
N GLY A 224 13.29 -9.79 -2.04
CA GLY A 224 14.65 -10.25 -2.27
C GLY A 224 14.80 -11.30 -3.39
N ARG A 225 13.76 -11.48 -4.22
CA ARG A 225 13.71 -12.56 -5.24
C ARG A 225 14.00 -12.06 -6.65
N PHE A 226 13.80 -10.76 -6.92
CA PHE A 226 14.08 -10.22 -8.26
C PHE A 226 15.58 -10.18 -8.52
N ASP A 227 16.02 -10.81 -9.60
CA ASP A 227 17.45 -10.84 -9.96
C ASP A 227 17.85 -9.58 -10.72
N TRP A 228 18.25 -8.54 -9.98
CA TRP A 228 18.77 -7.27 -10.52
C TRP A 228 19.97 -7.47 -11.41
N THR A 229 20.80 -8.49 -11.14
CA THR A 229 22.04 -8.75 -11.86
C THR A 229 21.82 -9.41 -13.23
N ALA A 230 20.77 -10.22 -13.34
CA ALA A 230 20.34 -10.78 -14.62
C ALA A 230 19.84 -9.73 -15.60
N HIS A 231 19.46 -8.55 -15.08
CA HIS A 231 18.95 -7.40 -15.85
C HIS A 231 19.75 -6.13 -15.56
N ALA A 232 21.07 -6.25 -15.40
CA ALA A 232 21.97 -5.16 -14.97
C ALA A 232 21.91 -3.94 -15.88
N ASP A 233 21.70 -4.13 -17.19
CA ASP A 233 21.52 -3.08 -18.18
C ASP A 233 20.30 -2.18 -17.91
N LYS A 234 19.27 -2.72 -17.26
CA LYS A 234 18.05 -1.98 -16.87
C LYS A 234 18.18 -1.31 -15.51
N PHE A 235 19.01 -1.83 -14.63
CA PHE A 235 19.13 -1.40 -13.24
C PHE A 235 20.56 -1.01 -12.83
N PRO A 236 21.22 -0.11 -13.60
CA PRO A 236 22.60 0.28 -13.30
C PRO A 236 22.75 0.90 -11.91
N GLY A 237 21.73 1.60 -11.38
CA GLY A 237 21.77 2.18 -10.05
C GLY A 237 21.88 1.16 -8.90
N LEU A 238 21.66 -0.14 -9.15
CA LEU A 238 21.85 -1.22 -8.17
C LEU A 238 23.09 -2.07 -8.49
N THR A 239 23.52 -2.12 -9.75
CA THR A 239 24.47 -3.11 -10.28
C THR A 239 25.79 -2.50 -10.74
N THR A 240 25.93 -1.18 -10.64
CA THR A 240 27.18 -0.48 -10.92
C THR A 240 27.63 0.37 -9.73
N PRO A 241 28.92 0.78 -9.68
CA PRO A 241 29.43 1.61 -8.58
C PRO A 241 28.67 2.93 -8.41
N ASP A 242 28.23 3.21 -7.19
CA ASP A 242 27.52 4.44 -6.81
C ASP A 242 28.53 5.56 -6.47
N GLU A 243 28.47 6.66 -7.21
CA GLU A 243 29.35 7.83 -7.00
C GLU A 243 29.11 8.50 -5.63
N SER A 244 27.89 8.41 -5.07
CA SER A 244 27.56 9.03 -3.79
C SER A 244 28.00 8.21 -2.56
N TYR A 245 28.45 6.95 -2.80
CA TYR A 245 28.95 6.03 -1.77
C TYR A 245 30.28 5.38 -2.14
N HIS A 246 31.25 6.19 -2.57
CA HIS A 246 32.63 5.76 -2.84
C HIS A 246 32.78 4.54 -3.76
N GLY A 247 31.83 4.37 -4.69
CA GLY A 247 31.85 3.27 -5.65
C GLY A 247 31.28 1.94 -5.13
N VAL A 248 30.44 1.98 -4.10
CA VAL A 248 29.70 0.78 -3.64
C VAL A 248 28.75 0.31 -4.73
N THR A 249 28.80 -0.96 -5.07
CA THR A 249 27.79 -1.66 -5.89
C THR A 249 26.83 -2.37 -4.93
N TYR A 250 25.55 -1.95 -4.90
CA TYR A 250 24.60 -2.43 -3.90
C TYR A 250 24.36 -3.94 -3.97
N THR A 251 24.20 -4.50 -5.18
CA THR A 251 23.99 -5.94 -5.38
C THR A 251 25.19 -6.78 -4.97
N GLU A 252 26.41 -6.30 -5.19
CA GLU A 252 27.64 -7.00 -4.78
C GLU A 252 27.81 -7.01 -3.26
N ARG A 253 27.47 -5.88 -2.61
CA ARG A 253 27.71 -5.72 -1.18
C ARG A 253 26.61 -6.27 -0.31
N PHE A 254 25.33 -6.12 -0.70
CA PHE A 254 24.16 -6.43 0.10
C PHE A 254 23.33 -7.59 -0.45
N GLY A 255 23.77 -8.22 -1.55
CA GLY A 255 23.04 -9.28 -2.23
C GLY A 255 21.71 -8.80 -2.83
N LEU A 256 20.95 -9.74 -3.38
CA LEU A 256 19.62 -9.45 -3.94
C LEU A 256 18.65 -9.06 -2.82
N GLU A 257 18.81 -9.65 -1.63
CA GLU A 257 17.90 -9.49 -0.49
C GLU A 257 17.99 -8.10 0.16
N GLY A 258 19.12 -7.40 0.03
CA GLY A 258 19.35 -6.13 0.72
C GLY A 258 19.55 -4.92 -0.20
N ALA A 259 19.93 -5.13 -1.45
CA ALA A 259 20.35 -4.06 -2.36
C ALA A 259 19.29 -2.98 -2.54
N TYR A 260 18.05 -3.37 -2.81
CA TYR A 260 16.96 -2.45 -3.13
C TYR A 260 16.60 -1.52 -1.97
N ILE A 261 16.37 -2.07 -0.78
CA ILE A 261 16.01 -1.28 0.41
C ILE A 261 17.21 -0.47 0.92
N THR A 262 18.44 -1.03 0.87
CA THR A 262 19.64 -0.29 1.27
C THR A 262 19.84 0.94 0.38
N LYS A 263 19.70 0.81 -0.94
CA LYS A 263 19.79 1.95 -1.86
C LYS A 263 18.71 2.99 -1.58
N ALA A 264 17.44 2.55 -1.42
CA ALA A 264 16.34 3.46 -1.11
C ALA A 264 16.59 4.24 0.20
N THR A 265 17.15 3.58 1.22
CA THR A 265 17.51 4.22 2.50
C THR A 265 18.71 5.15 2.34
N ALA A 266 19.79 4.66 1.74
CA ALA A 266 21.05 5.36 1.63
C ALA A 266 20.97 6.59 0.72
N GLN A 267 20.19 6.55 -0.35
CA GLN A 267 20.00 7.65 -1.30
C GLN A 267 18.69 8.41 -1.05
N LEU A 268 17.53 7.76 -1.29
CA LEU A 268 16.26 8.49 -1.31
C LEU A 268 15.85 8.98 0.08
N MET A 269 15.96 8.15 1.10
CA MET A 269 15.63 8.57 2.47
C MET A 269 16.61 9.64 2.95
N ARG A 270 17.92 9.48 2.67
CA ARG A 270 18.93 10.49 2.99
C ARG A 270 18.63 11.85 2.36
N ASP A 271 18.26 11.87 1.08
CA ASP A 271 18.17 13.10 0.30
C ASP A 271 16.79 13.77 0.38
N PHE A 272 15.70 12.99 0.35
CA PHE A 272 14.32 13.51 0.43
C PHE A 272 13.75 13.51 1.86
N GLY A 273 14.24 12.66 2.75
CA GLY A 273 13.92 12.70 4.18
C GLY A 273 12.48 12.34 4.53
N ALA A 274 11.78 11.52 3.72
CA ALA A 274 10.40 11.13 3.98
C ALA A 274 10.28 10.02 5.04
N ILE A 275 10.93 10.18 6.18
CA ILE A 275 10.88 9.25 7.31
C ILE A 275 9.74 9.61 8.27
N PRO A 276 9.01 8.64 8.88
CA PRO A 276 8.04 8.92 9.92
C PRO A 276 8.76 9.24 11.26
N ALA A 277 8.12 10.06 12.09
CA ALA A 277 8.58 10.26 13.46
C ALA A 277 8.52 8.93 14.25
N PRO A 278 9.48 8.67 15.18
CA PRO A 278 9.48 7.45 16.00
C PRO A 278 8.17 7.20 16.76
N MET A 279 7.51 8.27 17.22
CA MET A 279 6.19 8.18 17.84
C MET A 279 5.13 7.62 16.88
N ASN A 280 5.12 8.03 15.60
CA ASN A 280 4.19 7.50 14.61
C ASN A 280 4.47 6.02 14.32
N ALA A 281 5.73 5.62 14.27
CA ALA A 281 6.11 4.21 14.14
C ALA A 281 5.64 3.39 15.37
N TYR A 282 5.76 3.93 16.57
CA TYR A 282 5.25 3.28 17.78
C TYR A 282 3.73 3.12 17.75
N LEU A 283 2.96 4.14 17.35
CA LEU A 283 1.51 4.06 17.19
C LEU A 283 1.12 3.02 16.15
N LEU A 284 1.84 2.98 15.04
CA LEU A 284 1.66 1.96 14.00
C LEU A 284 1.90 0.54 14.56
N ASN A 285 2.95 0.35 15.40
CA ASN A 285 3.19 -0.94 16.05
C ASN A 285 1.98 -1.39 16.89
N VAL A 286 1.39 -0.47 17.66
CA VAL A 286 0.17 -0.77 18.46
C VAL A 286 -0.99 -1.18 17.54
N GLY A 287 -1.18 -0.49 16.41
CA GLY A 287 -2.17 -0.85 15.40
C GLY A 287 -1.93 -2.25 14.81
N LEU A 288 -0.70 -2.58 14.46
CA LEU A 288 -0.33 -3.87 13.89
C LEU A 288 -0.62 -5.04 14.84
N GLU A 289 -0.50 -4.86 16.14
CA GLU A 289 -0.73 -5.94 17.13
C GLU A 289 -2.16 -6.48 17.10
N THR A 290 -3.14 -5.67 16.71
CA THR A 290 -4.55 -6.07 16.60
C THR A 290 -5.05 -6.22 15.17
N LEU A 291 -4.17 -6.06 14.18
CA LEU A 291 -4.54 -6.06 12.77
C LEU A 291 -5.37 -7.28 12.34
N PRO A 292 -5.00 -8.54 12.69
CA PRO A 292 -5.79 -9.70 12.26
C PRO A 292 -7.21 -9.71 12.81
N LEU A 293 -7.40 -9.27 14.05
CA LEU A 293 -8.73 -9.20 14.69
C LEU A 293 -9.60 -8.13 14.00
N ARG A 294 -8.99 -6.97 13.70
CA ARG A 294 -9.69 -5.88 13.03
C ARG A 294 -10.04 -6.25 11.59
N MET A 295 -9.10 -6.84 10.83
CA MET A 295 -9.36 -7.26 9.44
C MET A 295 -10.49 -8.27 9.35
N ALA A 296 -10.54 -9.27 10.24
CA ALA A 296 -11.64 -10.23 10.28
C ALA A 296 -13.00 -9.53 10.50
N ARG A 297 -13.08 -8.61 11.46
CA ARG A 297 -14.31 -7.85 11.77
C ARG A 297 -14.67 -6.89 10.63
N HIS A 298 -13.71 -6.21 10.02
CA HIS A 298 -13.95 -5.34 8.85
C HIS A 298 -14.55 -6.13 7.68
N CYS A 299 -14.00 -7.31 7.36
CA CYS A 299 -14.51 -8.14 6.27
C CYS A 299 -15.89 -8.71 6.57
N GLU A 300 -16.15 -9.15 7.81
CA GLU A 300 -17.45 -9.62 8.27
C GLU A 300 -18.52 -8.53 8.13
N ASN A 301 -18.26 -7.36 8.70
CA ASN A 301 -19.18 -6.22 8.64
C ASN A 301 -19.41 -5.76 7.20
N ALA A 302 -18.34 -5.65 6.38
CA ALA A 302 -18.47 -5.23 5.00
C ALA A 302 -19.29 -6.21 4.15
N LEU A 303 -19.17 -7.51 4.39
CA LEU A 303 -19.97 -8.52 3.70
C LEU A 303 -21.46 -8.40 4.09
N ALA A 304 -21.75 -8.16 5.37
CA ALA A 304 -23.13 -7.94 5.84
C ALA A 304 -23.72 -6.67 5.19
N VAL A 305 -22.98 -5.56 5.18
CA VAL A 305 -23.36 -4.31 4.52
C VAL A 305 -23.57 -4.51 3.02
N ALA A 306 -22.67 -5.21 2.33
CA ALA A 306 -22.78 -5.48 0.90
C ALA A 306 -24.05 -6.31 0.56
N ARG A 307 -24.35 -7.32 1.37
CA ARG A 307 -25.59 -8.13 1.23
C ARG A 307 -26.84 -7.30 1.45
N PHE A 308 -26.86 -6.48 2.48
CA PHE A 308 -27.96 -5.56 2.77
C PHE A 308 -28.21 -4.61 1.59
N LEU A 309 -27.16 -3.92 1.12
CA LEU A 309 -27.25 -2.98 0.03
C LEU A 309 -27.66 -3.64 -1.28
N LYS A 310 -27.20 -4.88 -1.58
CA LYS A 310 -27.60 -5.63 -2.77
C LYS A 310 -29.09 -5.90 -2.83
N GLY A 311 -29.74 -6.10 -1.67
CA GLY A 311 -31.19 -6.32 -1.56
C GLY A 311 -32.03 -5.04 -1.50
N HIS A 312 -31.42 -3.87 -1.31
CA HIS A 312 -32.16 -2.66 -0.99
C HIS A 312 -32.74 -1.98 -2.26
N PRO A 313 -34.06 -1.59 -2.26
CA PRO A 313 -34.73 -1.07 -3.46
C PRO A 313 -34.19 0.26 -3.99
N LYS A 314 -33.57 1.08 -3.15
CA LYS A 314 -32.96 2.38 -3.54
C LYS A 314 -31.51 2.27 -4.00
N VAL A 315 -30.90 1.09 -3.96
CA VAL A 315 -29.53 0.84 -4.45
C VAL A 315 -29.59 0.38 -5.92
N SER A 316 -28.73 0.91 -6.76
CA SER A 316 -28.65 0.58 -8.19
C SER A 316 -27.65 -0.54 -8.48
N TRP A 317 -26.54 -0.55 -7.77
CA TRP A 317 -25.47 -1.55 -7.89
C TRP A 317 -24.63 -1.58 -6.60
N VAL A 318 -23.96 -2.71 -6.40
CA VAL A 318 -22.99 -2.89 -5.29
C VAL A 318 -21.74 -3.53 -5.85
N ARG A 319 -20.58 -3.05 -5.41
CA ARG A 319 -19.25 -3.61 -5.67
C ARG A 319 -18.59 -4.00 -4.35
N TYR A 320 -18.31 -5.27 -4.18
CA TYR A 320 -17.55 -5.83 -3.07
C TYR A 320 -16.99 -7.19 -3.45
N PRO A 321 -15.67 -7.35 -3.61
CA PRO A 321 -15.08 -8.60 -4.12
C PRO A 321 -15.33 -9.84 -3.25
N GLY A 322 -15.71 -9.66 -1.97
CA GLY A 322 -16.14 -10.74 -1.08
C GLY A 322 -17.59 -11.16 -1.24
N LEU A 323 -18.38 -10.50 -2.09
CA LEU A 323 -19.79 -10.78 -2.31
C LEU A 323 -19.98 -11.68 -3.53
N GLU A 324 -20.62 -12.83 -3.35
CA GLU A 324 -20.94 -13.74 -4.46
C GLU A 324 -21.72 -13.03 -5.57
N GLY A 325 -21.23 -13.20 -6.80
CA GLY A 325 -21.74 -12.53 -8.01
C GLY A 325 -21.11 -11.16 -8.28
N ASP A 326 -20.15 -10.69 -7.49
CA ASP A 326 -19.27 -9.57 -7.87
C ASP A 326 -18.34 -10.05 -8.99
N PRO A 327 -18.04 -9.24 -10.02
CA PRO A 327 -17.15 -9.63 -11.12
C PRO A 327 -15.76 -10.12 -10.68
N TYR A 328 -15.28 -9.66 -9.51
CA TYR A 328 -13.96 -10.03 -8.98
C TYR A 328 -14.02 -11.11 -7.90
N TYR A 329 -15.20 -11.69 -7.63
CA TYR A 329 -15.39 -12.69 -6.58
C TYR A 329 -14.43 -13.88 -6.72
N GLU A 330 -14.39 -14.52 -7.89
CA GLU A 330 -13.53 -15.69 -8.14
C GLU A 330 -12.03 -15.35 -7.97
N ARG A 331 -11.62 -14.17 -8.47
CA ARG A 331 -10.26 -13.68 -8.34
C ARG A 331 -9.92 -13.39 -6.87
N ALA A 332 -10.86 -12.81 -6.13
CA ALA A 332 -10.72 -12.58 -4.70
C ALA A 332 -10.62 -13.90 -3.90
N GLN A 333 -11.44 -14.91 -4.22
CA GLN A 333 -11.34 -16.22 -3.58
C GLN A 333 -9.96 -16.86 -3.79
N LYS A 334 -9.33 -16.62 -4.95
CA LYS A 334 -8.01 -17.15 -5.26
C LYS A 334 -6.90 -16.43 -4.49
N TYR A 335 -6.86 -15.10 -4.53
CA TYR A 335 -5.73 -14.31 -4.03
C TYR A 335 -5.90 -13.83 -2.59
N LEU A 336 -7.13 -13.83 -2.06
CA LEU A 336 -7.52 -13.24 -0.78
C LEU A 336 -8.29 -14.25 0.09
N PRO A 337 -7.69 -15.41 0.42
CA PRO A 337 -8.39 -16.53 1.04
C PRO A 337 -8.93 -16.22 2.45
N ASN A 338 -8.38 -15.21 3.13
CA ASN A 338 -8.76 -14.82 4.50
C ASN A 338 -9.78 -13.66 4.55
N GLY A 339 -10.24 -13.19 3.41
CA GLY A 339 -11.14 -12.04 3.28
C GLY A 339 -10.57 -10.96 2.36
N THR A 340 -11.38 -9.98 1.99
CA THR A 340 -10.99 -8.92 1.05
C THR A 340 -10.55 -7.64 1.77
N CYS A 341 -11.51 -6.76 2.08
CA CYS A 341 -11.29 -5.52 2.81
C CYS A 341 -12.58 -5.07 3.49
N GLY A 342 -12.55 -3.97 4.22
CA GLY A 342 -13.74 -3.36 4.85
C GLY A 342 -14.40 -2.26 4.00
N VAL A 343 -14.12 -2.16 2.70
CA VAL A 343 -14.69 -1.11 1.85
C VAL A 343 -15.73 -1.69 0.92
N VAL A 344 -16.90 -1.05 0.85
CA VAL A 344 -17.98 -1.35 -0.10
C VAL A 344 -18.23 -0.10 -0.95
N SER A 345 -18.30 -0.26 -2.26
CA SER A 345 -18.73 0.78 -3.19
C SER A 345 -20.11 0.45 -3.74
N PHE A 346 -21.00 1.43 -3.79
CA PHE A 346 -22.36 1.21 -4.30
C PHE A 346 -22.92 2.48 -4.92
N GLY A 347 -23.92 2.31 -5.80
CA GLY A 347 -24.67 3.40 -6.39
C GLY A 347 -26.06 3.54 -5.77
N VAL A 348 -26.53 4.79 -5.64
CA VAL A 348 -27.88 5.10 -5.14
C VAL A 348 -28.76 5.53 -6.31
N LYS A 349 -29.98 4.97 -6.40
CA LYS A 349 -30.97 5.40 -7.41
C LYS A 349 -31.32 6.87 -7.20
N GLY A 350 -31.25 7.66 -8.25
CA GLY A 350 -31.38 9.12 -8.17
C GLY A 350 -30.04 9.86 -8.29
N GLY A 351 -28.95 9.10 -8.48
CA GLY A 351 -27.64 9.64 -8.86
C GLY A 351 -26.99 10.49 -7.78
N ARG A 352 -26.23 11.50 -8.22
CA ARG A 352 -25.40 12.38 -7.37
C ARG A 352 -26.19 13.06 -6.22
N GLU A 353 -27.42 13.49 -6.49
CA GLU A 353 -28.25 14.17 -5.46
C GLU A 353 -28.72 13.19 -4.38
N ALA A 354 -29.14 11.99 -4.76
CA ALA A 354 -29.53 10.94 -3.83
C ALA A 354 -28.32 10.50 -2.97
N ALA A 355 -27.14 10.34 -3.57
CA ALA A 355 -25.92 10.03 -2.85
C ALA A 355 -25.57 11.13 -1.82
N SER A 356 -25.77 12.40 -2.17
CA SER A 356 -25.56 13.53 -1.25
C SER A 356 -26.57 13.52 -0.09
N ARG A 357 -27.85 13.21 -0.37
CA ARG A 357 -28.87 13.09 0.68
C ARG A 357 -28.58 11.90 1.61
N LEU A 358 -28.20 10.75 1.04
CA LEU A 358 -27.78 9.60 1.83
C LEU A 358 -26.68 9.98 2.82
N MET A 359 -25.59 10.59 2.34
CA MET A 359 -24.49 10.98 3.23
C MET A 359 -24.91 11.95 4.32
N ALA A 360 -25.82 12.89 4.01
CA ALA A 360 -26.34 13.85 4.98
C ALA A 360 -27.27 13.22 6.03
N GLY A 361 -27.86 12.06 5.71
CA GLY A 361 -28.74 11.30 6.60
C GLY A 361 -28.05 10.34 7.53
N LEU A 362 -26.75 10.03 7.30
CA LEU A 362 -25.97 9.15 8.18
C LEU A 362 -25.63 9.86 9.50
N GLU A 363 -25.80 9.18 10.61
CA GLU A 363 -25.52 9.68 11.96
C GLU A 363 -24.29 8.99 12.58
N LEU A 364 -24.10 7.69 12.32
CA LEU A 364 -22.95 6.91 12.77
C LEU A 364 -21.76 7.08 11.85
N ALA A 365 -21.97 6.92 10.54
CA ALA A 365 -20.90 7.00 9.55
C ALA A 365 -20.45 8.44 9.30
N SER A 366 -19.19 8.74 9.58
CA SER A 366 -18.63 10.07 9.40
C SER A 366 -18.31 10.37 7.93
N ILE A 367 -18.67 11.57 7.44
CA ILE A 367 -18.19 12.04 6.13
C ILE A 367 -16.71 12.42 6.25
N ALA A 368 -15.83 11.61 5.66
CA ALA A 368 -14.40 11.83 5.73
C ALA A 368 -13.68 11.36 4.46
N THR A 369 -12.57 12.03 4.12
CA THR A 369 -11.68 11.57 3.03
C THR A 369 -10.92 10.32 3.43
N HIS A 370 -10.88 9.99 4.70
CA HIS A 370 -10.25 8.79 5.24
C HIS A 370 -10.96 7.50 4.80
N VAL A 371 -10.30 6.36 4.99
CA VAL A 371 -10.77 5.01 4.65
C VAL A 371 -9.99 4.00 5.47
N ALA A 372 -10.58 2.83 5.73
CA ALA A 372 -9.89 1.74 6.41
C ALA A 372 -9.50 2.09 7.87
N ASP A 373 -10.47 2.61 8.58
CA ASP A 373 -10.42 3.00 9.98
C ASP A 373 -11.34 2.09 10.80
N ALA A 374 -11.08 1.97 12.10
CA ALA A 374 -11.94 1.29 13.06
C ALA A 374 -13.38 1.87 13.09
N LYS A 375 -13.53 3.15 12.76
CA LYS A 375 -14.82 3.84 12.66
C LYS A 375 -15.33 3.87 11.22
N THR A 376 -16.62 3.61 11.06
CA THR A 376 -17.29 3.71 9.76
C THR A 376 -17.24 5.13 9.22
N CYS A 377 -16.83 5.26 7.95
CA CYS A 377 -16.82 6.55 7.26
C CYS A 377 -17.30 6.41 5.81
N VAL A 378 -17.79 7.52 5.26
CA VAL A 378 -18.40 7.59 3.92
C VAL A 378 -17.80 8.70 3.09
N LEU A 379 -17.71 8.48 1.79
CA LEU A 379 -17.30 9.48 0.82
C LEU A 379 -18.10 9.30 -0.47
N HIS A 380 -18.51 10.41 -1.08
CA HIS A 380 -19.01 10.46 -2.45
C HIS A 380 -17.95 11.12 -3.35
N PRO A 381 -17.12 10.35 -4.07
CA PRO A 381 -15.97 10.88 -4.81
C PRO A 381 -16.34 11.99 -5.80
N ALA A 382 -17.42 11.82 -6.54
CA ALA A 382 -17.85 12.77 -7.56
C ALA A 382 -18.20 14.18 -7.01
N SER A 383 -18.59 14.32 -5.74
CA SER A 383 -18.86 15.62 -5.10
C SER A 383 -17.72 16.13 -4.22
N THR A 384 -16.67 15.32 -4.01
CA THR A 384 -15.57 15.62 -3.07
C THR A 384 -14.21 15.50 -3.76
N THR A 385 -13.57 14.37 -3.68
CA THR A 385 -12.18 14.17 -4.15
C THR A 385 -12.01 14.30 -5.67
N HIS A 386 -13.06 14.08 -6.46
CA HIS A 386 -13.08 14.16 -7.92
C HIS A 386 -14.02 15.26 -8.46
N ARG A 387 -14.44 16.19 -7.59
CA ARG A 387 -15.43 17.22 -7.96
C ARG A 387 -15.03 18.12 -9.14
N GLN A 388 -13.76 18.15 -9.49
CA GLN A 388 -13.25 18.95 -10.61
C GLN A 388 -13.36 18.22 -11.96
N MET A 389 -13.69 16.91 -11.94
CA MET A 389 -13.84 16.08 -13.13
C MET A 389 -15.25 16.14 -13.68
N SER A 390 -15.38 16.17 -15.00
CA SER A 390 -16.63 15.95 -15.71
C SER A 390 -17.11 14.51 -15.57
N ASP A 391 -18.38 14.24 -15.85
CA ASP A 391 -18.92 12.86 -15.79
C ASP A 391 -18.21 11.90 -16.77
N ALA A 392 -17.71 12.41 -17.91
CA ALA A 392 -16.91 11.63 -18.85
C ALA A 392 -15.53 11.25 -18.28
N GLU A 393 -14.87 12.19 -17.60
CA GLU A 393 -13.59 11.94 -16.93
C GLU A 393 -13.75 11.03 -15.72
N LEU A 394 -14.85 11.16 -14.95
CA LEU A 394 -15.20 10.26 -13.86
C LEU A 394 -15.38 8.82 -14.37
N ALA A 395 -16.12 8.65 -15.47
CA ALA A 395 -16.34 7.35 -16.09
C ALA A 395 -15.03 6.72 -16.56
N ALA A 396 -14.12 7.51 -17.18
CA ALA A 396 -12.80 7.06 -17.59
C ALA A 396 -11.90 6.66 -16.41
N ALA A 397 -12.12 7.26 -15.24
CA ALA A 397 -11.43 6.92 -13.99
C ALA A 397 -12.11 5.77 -13.22
N GLY A 398 -13.15 5.14 -13.76
CA GLY A 398 -13.90 4.07 -13.10
C GLY A 398 -14.75 4.54 -11.91
N VAL A 399 -15.05 5.84 -11.84
CA VAL A 399 -15.83 6.46 -10.77
C VAL A 399 -17.21 6.84 -11.31
N ALA A 400 -18.23 6.04 -11.01
CA ALA A 400 -19.59 6.38 -11.39
C ALA A 400 -20.08 7.65 -10.64
N PRO A 401 -20.87 8.54 -11.30
CA PRO A 401 -21.36 9.76 -10.64
C PRO A 401 -22.24 9.52 -9.41
N ASP A 402 -22.84 8.34 -9.28
CA ASP A 402 -23.65 7.89 -8.15
C ASP A 402 -22.88 7.07 -7.13
N LEU A 403 -21.55 6.87 -7.32
CA LEU A 403 -20.73 6.03 -6.47
C LEU A 403 -20.60 6.62 -5.07
N VAL A 404 -21.03 5.84 -4.08
CA VAL A 404 -20.74 6.05 -2.66
C VAL A 404 -19.70 5.03 -2.23
N ARG A 405 -18.57 5.49 -1.68
CA ARG A 405 -17.56 4.65 -1.04
C ARG A 405 -17.84 4.60 0.45
N PHE A 406 -18.20 3.45 0.97
CA PHE A 406 -18.50 3.20 2.35
C PHE A 406 -17.40 2.35 2.98
N SER A 407 -16.60 2.96 3.86
CA SER A 407 -15.55 2.26 4.60
C SER A 407 -16.14 1.78 5.91
N VAL A 408 -16.44 0.50 5.96
CA VAL A 408 -17.10 -0.16 7.09
C VAL A 408 -16.12 -0.37 8.22
N GLY A 409 -16.44 0.14 9.39
CA GLY A 409 -15.67 0.01 10.62
C GLY A 409 -15.89 -1.32 11.33
N ILE A 410 -15.49 -1.35 12.60
CA ILE A 410 -15.59 -2.54 13.45
C ILE A 410 -16.68 -2.40 14.55
N GLU A 411 -17.56 -1.40 14.40
CA GLU A 411 -18.73 -1.20 15.24
C GLU A 411 -19.65 -2.45 15.19
N ASP A 412 -20.66 -2.47 16.03
CA ASP A 412 -21.72 -3.48 15.93
C ASP A 412 -22.39 -3.37 14.55
N VAL A 413 -22.51 -4.48 13.85
CA VAL A 413 -23.02 -4.48 12.47
C VAL A 413 -24.48 -4.03 12.39
N ASP A 414 -25.29 -4.35 13.38
CA ASP A 414 -26.71 -3.98 13.41
C ASP A 414 -26.88 -2.45 13.52
N ASP A 415 -25.98 -1.75 14.23
CA ASP A 415 -25.97 -0.29 14.31
C ASP A 415 -25.60 0.33 12.96
N ILE A 416 -24.61 -0.25 12.26
CA ILE A 416 -24.21 0.21 10.91
C ILE A 416 -25.36 0.03 9.92
N LEU A 417 -26.04 -1.11 9.95
CA LEU A 417 -27.17 -1.40 9.07
C LEU A 417 -28.37 -0.50 9.37
N ALA A 418 -28.66 -0.21 10.63
CA ALA A 418 -29.74 0.69 11.04
C ALA A 418 -29.48 2.13 10.58
N ASP A 419 -28.23 2.63 10.67
CA ASP A 419 -27.84 3.95 10.18
C ASP A 419 -27.99 4.05 8.66
N LEU A 420 -27.57 3.02 7.93
CA LEU A 420 -27.72 2.94 6.48
C LEU A 420 -29.19 2.89 6.04
N GLU A 421 -30.03 2.07 6.69
CA GLU A 421 -31.47 1.98 6.37
C GLU A 421 -32.14 3.34 6.55
N LYS A 422 -31.95 3.98 7.71
CA LYS A 422 -32.49 5.31 7.98
C LYS A 422 -32.04 6.36 6.94
N ALA A 423 -30.76 6.36 6.59
CA ALA A 423 -30.23 7.29 5.61
C ALA A 423 -30.76 7.02 4.18
N LEU A 424 -30.93 5.75 3.81
CA LEU A 424 -31.52 5.34 2.55
C LEU A 424 -33.00 5.73 2.43
N GLU A 425 -33.79 5.65 3.53
CA GLU A 425 -35.18 6.13 3.51
C GLU A 425 -35.31 7.60 3.09
N GLY A 426 -34.34 8.43 3.46
CA GLY A 426 -34.29 9.87 3.12
C GLY A 426 -33.63 10.20 1.76
N ALA A 427 -33.03 9.21 1.08
CA ALA A 427 -32.21 9.43 -0.12
C ALA A 427 -33.03 9.51 -1.43
#